data_2fde75b9a5a3815167c175ee81396e66
#
_entry.id   2fde75b9a5a3815167c175ee81396e66
#
_cell.length_a   1.000
_cell.length_b   1.000
_cell.length_c   1.000
_cell.angle_alpha   90.00
_cell.angle_beta   90.00
_cell.angle_gamma   90.00
#
_symmetry.space_group_name_H-M   'P 1'
#
loop_
_entity.id
_entity.type
_entity.pdbx_description
1 polymer ?
#
loop_
_entity_poly.entity_id
_entity_poly.type
_entity_poly.pdbx_seq_one_letter_code
_entity_poly.pdbx_strand_id
1 'polypeptide(L)'
;MKSTQTELRSRGKASKEEIAACLGLPAEELAKELHNPDRCRRSAAAYCLHPETEGAAELLLEQLCRETCLYTRIAVCESLEKGGRAAAEKMIPYLGRVGKNQHRSLPDKVSSKKSYPLPRDLIARTLAGMDL
;
A
#
# COMPACT_ATOMS: atom_id res chain seq x y z
N MET A 1 -9.52 -13.65 19.91
CA MET A 1 -10.74 -13.41 19.25
C MET A 1 -10.58 -13.11 17.79
N LYS A 2 -11.39 -13.67 16.94
CA LYS A 2 -11.25 -13.43 15.55
C LYS A 2 -12.07 -12.27 15.07
N SER A 3 -11.56 -11.53 14.14
CA SER A 3 -12.30 -10.45 13.55
C SER A 3 -13.41 -11.01 12.68
N THR A 4 -14.54 -10.33 12.64
CA THR A 4 -15.64 -10.75 11.80
C THR A 4 -15.35 -10.33 10.37
N GLN A 5 -16.07 -10.87 9.42
CA GLN A 5 -15.92 -10.49 8.03
C GLN A 5 -16.18 -9.01 7.85
N THR A 6 -17.19 -8.48 8.54
CA THR A 6 -17.50 -7.07 8.45
C THR A 6 -16.33 -6.22 8.90
N GLU A 7 -15.67 -6.61 9.98
CA GLU A 7 -14.52 -5.86 10.47
C GLU A 7 -13.37 -5.91 9.50
N LEU A 8 -13.12 -7.07 8.93
CA LEU A 8 -12.05 -7.20 7.96
C LEU A 8 -12.31 -6.35 6.73
N ARG A 9 -13.55 -6.36 6.25
CA ARG A 9 -13.91 -5.56 5.08
C ARG A 9 -13.79 -4.07 5.38
N SER A 10 -14.09 -3.65 6.60
CA SER A 10 -13.99 -2.23 6.94
C SER A 10 -12.55 -1.78 6.95
N ARG A 11 -11.60 -2.71 7.01
CA ARG A 11 -10.19 -2.39 6.97
C ARG A 11 -9.57 -2.66 5.60
N GLY A 12 -10.39 -2.97 4.62
CA GLY A 12 -9.92 -3.13 3.25
C GLY A 12 -9.59 -4.55 2.81
N LYS A 13 -10.04 -5.56 3.56
CA LYS A 13 -9.74 -6.94 3.18
C LYS A 13 -10.49 -7.30 1.90
N ALA A 14 -9.74 -7.59 0.84
CA ALA A 14 -10.36 -7.94 -0.44
C ALA A 14 -10.84 -9.38 -0.43
N SER A 15 -11.94 -9.64 -1.13
CA SER A 15 -12.45 -10.99 -1.27
C SER A 15 -11.78 -11.64 -2.48
N LYS A 16 -11.92 -12.95 -2.58
CA LYS A 16 -11.35 -13.66 -3.71
C LYS A 16 -12.02 -13.20 -5.00
N GLU A 17 -13.29 -12.88 -4.94
CA GLU A 17 -14.02 -12.43 -6.12
C GLU A 17 -13.52 -11.06 -6.58
N GLU A 18 -13.19 -10.19 -5.63
CA GLU A 18 -12.69 -8.87 -5.99
C GLU A 18 -11.30 -8.98 -6.62
N ILE A 19 -10.46 -9.85 -6.08
CA ILE A 19 -9.14 -10.05 -6.65
C ILE A 19 -9.26 -10.65 -8.05
N ALA A 20 -10.14 -11.64 -8.20
CA ALA A 20 -10.35 -12.27 -9.49
C ALA A 20 -10.83 -11.26 -10.54
N ALA A 21 -11.69 -10.34 -10.14
CA ALA A 21 -12.19 -9.32 -11.05
C ALA A 21 -11.07 -8.40 -11.53
N CYS A 22 -10.03 -8.22 -10.73
CA CYS A 22 -8.93 -7.35 -11.10
C CYS A 22 -7.84 -8.08 -11.89
N LEU A 23 -7.75 -9.39 -11.77
CA LEU A 23 -6.68 -10.12 -12.41
C LEU A 23 -6.56 -9.93 -13.92
N GLY A 24 -7.66 -9.74 -14.58
CA GLY A 24 -7.61 -9.57 -16.03
C GLY A 24 -7.54 -8.13 -16.50
N LEU A 25 -7.43 -7.18 -15.58
CA LEU A 25 -7.44 -5.78 -15.98
C LEU A 25 -6.05 -5.32 -16.42
N PRO A 26 -5.99 -4.44 -17.41
CA PRO A 26 -4.70 -3.89 -17.80
C PRO A 26 -4.19 -2.94 -16.71
N ALA A 27 -2.89 -2.68 -16.74
CA ALA A 27 -2.26 -1.84 -15.73
C ALA A 27 -2.91 -0.48 -15.59
N GLU A 28 -3.38 0.09 -16.68
CA GLU A 28 -4.03 1.39 -16.63
C GLU A 28 -5.30 1.37 -15.81
N GLU A 29 -6.07 0.28 -15.94
CA GLU A 29 -7.31 0.16 -15.18
C GLU A 29 -7.00 -0.13 -13.72
N LEU A 30 -5.97 -0.91 -13.45
CA LEU A 30 -5.57 -1.18 -12.08
C LEU A 30 -5.12 0.12 -11.39
N ALA A 31 -4.43 0.98 -12.12
CA ALA A 31 -4.01 2.26 -11.58
C ALA A 31 -5.20 3.09 -11.16
N LYS A 32 -6.28 3.03 -11.93
CA LYS A 32 -7.48 3.77 -11.58
C LYS A 32 -8.14 3.15 -10.35
N GLU A 33 -8.12 1.82 -10.25
CA GLU A 33 -8.73 1.13 -9.12
C GLU A 33 -7.99 1.42 -7.81
N LEU A 34 -6.73 1.81 -7.87
CA LEU A 34 -6.02 2.20 -6.66
C LEU A 34 -6.62 3.45 -6.03
N HIS A 35 -7.39 4.20 -6.81
CA HIS A 35 -8.06 5.40 -6.29
C HIS A 35 -9.55 5.16 -6.05
N ASN A 36 -10.00 3.94 -6.15
CA ASN A 36 -11.41 3.62 -5.97
C ASN A 36 -11.84 3.97 -4.54
N PRO A 37 -12.99 4.59 -4.36
CA PRO A 37 -13.47 4.90 -3.01
C PRO A 37 -13.66 3.65 -2.14
N ASP A 38 -13.93 2.51 -2.77
CA ASP A 38 -14.09 1.26 -2.03
C ASP A 38 -12.72 0.70 -1.66
N ARG A 39 -12.44 0.67 -0.37
CA ARG A 39 -11.13 0.22 0.13
C ARG A 39 -10.81 -1.22 -0.27
N CYS A 40 -11.82 -2.06 -0.37
CA CYS A 40 -11.58 -3.44 -0.75
C CYS A 40 -11.16 -3.56 -2.21
N ARG A 41 -11.69 -2.68 -3.06
CA ARG A 41 -11.27 -2.65 -4.45
C ARG A 41 -9.85 -2.12 -4.57
N ARG A 42 -9.47 -1.17 -3.72
CA ARG A 42 -8.10 -0.66 -3.73
C ARG A 42 -7.12 -1.78 -3.37
N SER A 43 -7.48 -2.60 -2.37
CA SER A 43 -6.63 -3.72 -1.97
C SER A 43 -6.50 -4.74 -3.09
N ALA A 44 -7.60 -5.05 -3.77
CA ALA A 44 -7.58 -6.01 -4.86
C ALA A 44 -6.69 -5.49 -5.99
N ALA A 45 -6.80 -4.20 -6.30
CA ALA A 45 -5.97 -3.62 -7.36
C ALA A 45 -4.50 -3.67 -6.99
N ALA A 46 -4.16 -3.40 -5.73
CA ALA A 46 -2.78 -3.45 -5.29
C ALA A 46 -2.21 -4.86 -5.42
N TYR A 47 -3.01 -5.86 -5.12
CA TYR A 47 -2.55 -7.23 -5.25
C TYR A 47 -2.25 -7.59 -6.71
N CYS A 48 -3.03 -7.05 -7.63
CA CYS A 48 -2.91 -7.42 -9.03
C CYS A 48 -1.93 -6.55 -9.82
N LEU A 49 -1.59 -5.39 -9.30
CA LEU A 49 -0.68 -4.48 -10.01
C LEU A 49 0.75 -4.88 -9.68
N HIS A 50 1.41 -5.51 -10.64
CA HIS A 50 2.76 -6.01 -10.42
C HIS A 50 3.78 -4.88 -10.49
N PRO A 51 4.66 -4.76 -9.52
CA PRO A 51 5.59 -3.63 -9.47
C PRO A 51 6.63 -3.61 -10.59
N GLU A 52 6.78 -4.70 -11.32
CA GLU A 52 7.67 -4.71 -12.47
C GLU A 52 7.06 -4.02 -13.68
N THR A 53 5.75 -3.80 -13.66
CA THR A 53 5.10 -3.06 -14.74
C THR A 53 5.60 -1.62 -14.66
N GLU A 54 5.88 -1.03 -15.80
CA GLU A 54 6.43 0.31 -15.83
C GLU A 54 5.53 1.30 -15.11
N GLY A 55 6.09 2.06 -14.19
CA GLY A 55 5.34 3.03 -13.41
C GLY A 55 4.56 2.48 -12.24
N ALA A 56 4.45 1.18 -12.13
CA ALA A 56 3.61 0.58 -11.10
C ALA A 56 4.18 0.75 -9.69
N ALA A 57 5.49 0.60 -9.54
CA ALA A 57 6.09 0.76 -8.22
C ALA A 57 5.87 2.16 -7.69
N GLU A 58 5.97 3.16 -8.55
CA GLU A 58 5.73 4.53 -8.16
C GLU A 58 4.30 4.75 -7.72
N LEU A 59 3.35 4.17 -8.45
CA LEU A 59 1.94 4.30 -8.11
C LEU A 59 1.64 3.64 -6.78
N LEU A 60 2.23 2.47 -6.54
CA LEU A 60 2.04 1.77 -5.28
C LEU A 60 2.64 2.54 -4.12
N LEU A 61 3.81 3.13 -4.31
CA LEU A 61 4.44 3.91 -3.26
C LEU A 61 3.64 5.17 -2.93
N GLU A 62 3.12 5.83 -3.96
CA GLU A 62 2.30 7.00 -3.72
C GLU A 62 1.03 6.64 -3.00
N GLN A 63 0.44 5.50 -3.36
CA GLN A 63 -0.76 5.05 -2.69
C GLN A 63 -0.46 4.73 -1.22
N LEU A 64 0.67 4.12 -0.94
CA LEU A 64 1.04 3.80 0.43
C LEU A 64 1.14 5.07 1.28
N CYS A 65 1.64 6.15 0.71
CA CYS A 65 1.78 7.40 1.44
C CYS A 65 0.46 8.03 1.83
N ARG A 66 -0.60 7.74 1.11
CA ARG A 66 -1.90 8.31 1.44
C ARG A 66 -2.93 7.32 1.94
N GLU A 67 -2.62 6.03 1.92
CA GLU A 67 -3.57 5.00 2.29
C GLU A 67 -3.75 4.91 3.79
N THR A 68 -4.98 4.83 4.25
CA THR A 68 -5.27 4.73 5.66
C THR A 68 -5.78 3.36 6.10
N CYS A 69 -6.24 2.54 5.17
CA CYS A 69 -6.81 1.25 5.54
C CYS A 69 -5.76 0.17 5.70
N LEU A 70 -5.84 -0.55 6.78
CA LEU A 70 -4.83 -1.55 7.13
C LEU A 70 -4.55 -2.58 6.06
N TYR A 71 -5.59 -3.26 5.59
CA TYR A 71 -5.36 -4.33 4.62
C TYR A 71 -4.95 -3.80 3.25
N THR A 72 -5.33 -2.56 2.93
CA THR A 72 -4.87 -1.95 1.69
C THR A 72 -3.37 -1.65 1.78
N ARG A 73 -2.92 -1.17 2.95
CA ARG A 73 -1.48 -0.94 3.15
C ARG A 73 -0.71 -2.25 3.04
N ILE A 74 -1.25 -3.31 3.63
CA ILE A 74 -0.60 -4.61 3.56
C ILE A 74 -0.51 -5.09 2.12
N ALA A 75 -1.60 -4.94 1.36
CA ALA A 75 -1.62 -5.37 -0.04
C ALA A 75 -0.58 -4.61 -0.86
N VAL A 76 -0.45 -3.30 -0.62
CA VAL A 76 0.52 -2.50 -1.35
C VAL A 76 1.94 -2.97 -1.00
N CYS A 77 2.21 -3.20 0.27
CA CYS A 77 3.54 -3.64 0.69
C CYS A 77 3.90 -5.02 0.13
N GLU A 78 2.93 -5.92 0.14
CA GLU A 78 3.16 -7.26 -0.40
C GLU A 78 3.43 -7.20 -1.89
N SER A 79 2.71 -6.31 -2.58
CA SER A 79 2.94 -6.15 -4.00
C SER A 79 4.34 -5.60 -4.27
N LEU A 80 4.76 -4.60 -3.50
CA LEU A 80 6.08 -4.01 -3.69
C LEU A 80 7.19 -5.05 -3.45
N GLU A 81 7.00 -5.94 -2.49
CA GLU A 81 7.98 -6.97 -2.21
C GLU A 81 8.25 -7.85 -3.43
N LYS A 82 7.24 -8.06 -4.25
CA LYS A 82 7.40 -8.90 -5.41
C LYS A 82 8.29 -8.28 -6.48
N GLY A 83 8.53 -6.98 -6.38
CA GLY A 83 9.32 -6.28 -7.38
C GLY A 83 10.83 -6.43 -7.24
N GLY A 84 11.30 -7.02 -6.16
CA GLY A 84 12.71 -7.27 -5.97
C GLY A 84 13.55 -6.01 -5.93
N ARG A 85 14.77 -6.11 -6.42
CA ARG A 85 15.71 -5.01 -6.34
C ARG A 85 15.24 -3.73 -7.04
N ALA A 86 14.60 -3.85 -8.18
CA ALA A 86 14.15 -2.68 -8.90
C ALA A 86 13.13 -1.88 -8.10
N ALA A 87 12.22 -2.57 -7.42
CA ALA A 87 11.25 -1.90 -6.58
C ALA A 87 11.94 -1.32 -5.34
N ALA A 88 12.91 -2.06 -4.78
CA ALA A 88 13.62 -1.58 -3.60
C ALA A 88 14.33 -0.27 -3.89
N GLU A 89 14.93 -0.14 -5.06
CA GLU A 89 15.62 1.09 -5.43
C GLU A 89 14.68 2.28 -5.49
N LYS A 90 13.44 2.05 -5.88
CA LYS A 90 12.47 3.12 -5.92
C LYS A 90 11.92 3.44 -4.53
N MET A 91 11.96 2.48 -3.62
CA MET A 91 11.45 2.66 -2.28
C MET A 91 12.37 3.49 -1.40
N ILE A 92 13.67 3.36 -1.60
CA ILE A 92 14.65 4.04 -0.76
C ILE A 92 14.47 5.56 -0.66
N PRO A 93 14.25 6.28 -1.76
CA PRO A 93 14.06 7.73 -1.64
C PRO A 93 12.86 8.12 -0.80
N TYR A 94 11.87 7.25 -0.72
CA TYR A 94 10.67 7.54 0.05
C TYR A 94 10.92 7.57 1.56
N LEU A 95 11.98 6.92 2.01
CA LEU A 95 12.30 6.94 3.43
C LEU A 95 12.60 8.36 3.90
N GLY A 96 13.38 9.09 3.14
CA GLY A 96 13.72 10.45 3.50
C GLY A 96 12.58 11.42 3.28
N ARG A 97 11.88 11.26 2.17
CA ARG A 97 10.81 12.14 1.82
C ARG A 97 9.70 12.13 2.87
N VAL A 98 9.28 10.93 3.26
CA VAL A 98 8.23 10.78 4.23
C VAL A 98 8.69 11.28 5.59
N GLY A 99 9.93 11.06 5.93
CA GLY A 99 10.48 11.55 7.17
C GLY A 99 10.40 13.05 7.27
N LYS A 100 10.66 13.75 6.17
CA LYS A 100 10.60 15.17 6.18
C LYS A 100 9.18 15.65 6.36
N ASN A 101 8.25 15.02 5.74
CA ASN A 101 6.86 15.39 5.87
C ASN A 101 6.39 15.27 7.29
N GLN A 102 6.92 14.32 8.02
CA GLN A 102 6.53 14.15 9.38
C GLN A 102 6.97 15.27 10.23
N HIS A 103 8.08 15.83 9.99
CA HIS A 103 8.54 16.95 10.76
C HIS A 103 7.58 18.09 10.60
N ARG A 104 7.01 18.25 9.46
CA ARG A 104 6.14 19.32 9.24
C ARG A 104 4.82 19.17 9.94
N SER A 105 4.40 18.00 10.25
CA SER A 105 3.12 17.77 10.84
C SER A 105 3.23 17.68 12.35
N LEU A 106 4.27 18.15 12.89
CA LEU A 106 4.49 18.16 14.26
C LEU A 106 3.35 18.55 15.16
N PRO A 107 2.62 19.56 14.92
CA PRO A 107 1.57 19.96 15.82
C PRO A 107 0.49 18.95 16.04
N ASP A 108 0.39 18.02 15.18
CA ASP A 108 -0.64 17.05 15.30
C ASP A 108 -0.25 15.83 16.02
N LYS A 109 0.69 15.92 16.87
CA LYS A 109 1.12 14.80 17.57
C LYS A 109 0.05 14.10 18.27
N VAL A 110 -0.95 14.77 18.66
CA VAL A 110 -2.00 14.12 19.35
C VAL A 110 -2.63 13.04 18.52
N SER A 111 -2.93 13.35 17.30
CA SER A 111 -3.56 12.38 16.48
C SER A 111 -2.61 11.28 16.13
N SER A 112 -1.37 11.52 16.18
CA SER A 112 -0.46 10.50 15.78
C SER A 112 -0.45 9.35 16.72
N LYS A 113 -0.98 9.51 17.88
CA LYS A 113 -1.00 8.46 18.74
C LYS A 113 -1.81 7.34 18.35
N LYS A 114 -2.89 7.51 17.77
CA LYS A 114 -3.66 6.42 17.38
C LYS A 114 -3.31 5.97 16.11
N SER A 115 -2.28 6.41 15.63
CA SER A 115 -2.03 6.16 14.34
C SER A 115 -1.55 4.87 13.98
N TYR A 116 -1.65 4.60 12.80
CA TYR A 116 -1.10 3.50 12.11
C TYR A 116 0.36 3.75 11.91
N PRO A 117 1.15 2.75 11.59
CA PRO A 117 2.56 2.96 11.27
C PRO A 117 2.67 3.98 10.15
N LEU A 118 3.68 4.80 10.23
CA LEU A 118 3.90 5.79 9.21
C LEU A 118 4.38 5.13 7.94
N PRO A 119 4.09 5.70 6.77
CA PRO A 119 4.51 5.09 5.51
C PRO A 119 5.99 4.76 5.45
N ARG A 120 6.85 5.62 5.97
CA ARG A 120 8.28 5.33 5.92
C ARG A 120 8.60 4.10 6.76
N ASP A 121 7.87 3.87 7.87
CA ASP A 121 8.11 2.69 8.69
C ASP A 121 7.68 1.43 7.96
N LEU A 122 6.58 1.50 7.22
CA LEU A 122 6.13 0.38 6.44
C LEU A 122 7.09 0.09 5.30
N ILE A 123 7.61 1.12 4.66
CA ILE A 123 8.57 0.96 3.59
C ILE A 123 9.84 0.32 4.14
N ALA A 124 10.32 0.79 5.29
CA ALA A 124 11.52 0.23 5.89
C ALA A 124 11.34 -1.24 6.23
N ARG A 125 10.19 -1.58 6.79
CA ARG A 125 9.90 -2.95 7.16
C ARG A 125 9.81 -3.85 5.93
N THR A 126 9.18 -3.33 4.88
CA THR A 126 9.04 -4.07 3.64
C THR A 126 10.42 -4.33 3.03
N LEU A 127 11.28 -3.31 3.01
CA LEU A 127 12.61 -3.48 2.47
C LEU A 127 13.40 -4.51 3.27
N ALA A 128 13.27 -4.49 4.60
CA ALA A 128 13.98 -5.43 5.43
C ALA A 128 13.57 -6.87 5.15
N GLY A 129 12.33 -7.08 4.72
CA GLY A 129 11.85 -8.42 4.43
C GLY A 129 12.13 -8.89 3.01
N MET A 130 12.67 -8.03 2.16
CA MET A 130 12.91 -8.41 0.79
C MET A 130 14.20 -9.20 0.65
N ASP A 131 14.18 -10.16 -0.26
CA ASP A 131 15.33 -10.98 -0.51
C ASP A 131 16.08 -10.36 -1.70
N LEU A 132 17.02 -9.55 -1.40
CA LEU A 132 17.83 -8.86 -2.41
C LEU A 132 19.26 -9.45 -2.51
#